data_bf0d676cdc9c11e751b39b4c6018cb1f
#
_entry.id   bf0d676cdc9c11e751b39b4c6018cb1f
#
_cell.length_a   1.000
_cell.length_b   1.000
_cell.length_c   1.000
_cell.angle_alpha   90.00
_cell.angle_beta   90.00
_cell.angle_gamma   90.00
#
_symmetry.space_group_name_H-M   'P 1'
#
loop_
_entity.id
_entity.type
_entity.pdbx_description
1 polymer ?
#
loop_
_entity_poly.entity_id
_entity_poly.type
_entity_poly.pdbx_seq_one_letter_code
_entity_poly.pdbx_strand_id
1 'polypeptide(L)'
;MLATLGKMAVSLILLLTALWGALALWYQLSGGTAAQAIGALLWGALGVASVVLWWTRGDVRVLLPYAAGFILLLLWWSLITPKQQRVWADDVARNVTGTVTGNLVTLDNVRNFDWRSDDDYTVKWEQRSYDLDELRTVDTALSYWTGPYIAHTLISFGFADGRFLTFSIEIRKEKGESFSAIGGFFKHFEMSLIAADERDILRVRTNARGEDMHLYRVMMPKAAMRSLFLAYLDEAQALKAKPQFYNTLTANCTTIVFEMVRRIVPGLPFDYRLMASGYLDRYLFDVKGLVPGQSFQQLREGGHVTARARAANDDADFSHAIRRGMPGYDEAGFPKLQMPRQ
;
A
#
# COMPACT_ATOMS: atom_id res chain seq x y z
N MET A 1 -25.39 -1.59 -39.94
CA MET A 1 -25.39 -1.56 -38.46
C MET A 1 -24.28 -2.43 -37.87
N LEU A 2 -24.19 -3.74 -38.11
CA LEU A 2 -23.13 -4.64 -37.60
C LEU A 2 -21.70 -4.20 -38.00
N ALA A 3 -21.46 -3.82 -39.24
CA ALA A 3 -20.15 -3.35 -39.70
C ALA A 3 -19.70 -2.06 -38.98
N THR A 4 -20.63 -1.15 -38.71
CA THR A 4 -20.35 0.09 -37.97
C THR A 4 -20.04 -0.19 -36.50
N LEU A 5 -20.77 -1.10 -35.85
CA LEU A 5 -20.49 -1.55 -34.49
C LEU A 5 -19.10 -2.19 -34.38
N GLY A 6 -18.72 -3.02 -35.36
CA GLY A 6 -17.37 -3.61 -35.42
C GLY A 6 -16.28 -2.54 -35.56
N LYS A 7 -16.49 -1.51 -36.43
CA LYS A 7 -15.55 -0.40 -36.53
C LYS A 7 -15.41 0.39 -35.24
N MET A 8 -16.51 0.64 -34.52
CA MET A 8 -16.50 1.33 -33.22
C MET A 8 -15.75 0.53 -32.15
N ALA A 9 -15.96 -0.80 -32.07
CA ALA A 9 -15.25 -1.67 -31.15
C ALA A 9 -13.73 -1.66 -31.39
N VAL A 10 -13.29 -1.79 -32.65
CA VAL A 10 -11.88 -1.71 -33.01
C VAL A 10 -11.29 -0.34 -32.66
N SER A 11 -12.02 0.76 -32.94
CA SER A 11 -11.57 2.11 -32.59
C SER A 11 -11.41 2.29 -31.09
N LEU A 12 -12.31 1.75 -30.26
CA LEU A 12 -12.21 1.80 -28.81
C LEU A 12 -10.96 1.05 -28.31
N ILE A 13 -10.68 -0.14 -28.85
CA ILE A 13 -9.48 -0.92 -28.51
C ILE A 13 -8.21 -0.13 -28.88
N LEU A 14 -8.17 0.46 -30.08
CA LEU A 14 -7.04 1.27 -30.52
C LEU A 14 -6.80 2.47 -29.59
N LEU A 15 -7.85 3.20 -29.21
CA LEU A 15 -7.73 4.34 -28.31
C LEU A 15 -7.30 3.96 -26.90
N LEU A 16 -7.84 2.87 -26.34
CA LEU A 16 -7.45 2.38 -25.02
C LEU A 16 -5.99 1.90 -25.00
N THR A 17 -5.55 1.16 -26.02
CA THR A 17 -4.16 0.70 -26.14
C THR A 17 -3.20 1.85 -26.47
N ALA A 18 -3.64 2.86 -27.22
CA ALA A 18 -2.87 4.07 -27.48
C ALA A 18 -2.68 4.89 -26.19
N LEU A 19 -3.73 5.07 -25.40
CA LEU A 19 -3.64 5.74 -24.11
C LEU A 19 -2.71 4.98 -23.14
N TRP A 20 -2.87 3.66 -23.04
CA TRP A 20 -2.01 2.83 -22.20
C TRP A 20 -0.54 2.93 -22.63
N GLY A 21 -0.27 2.82 -23.92
CA GLY A 21 1.10 2.90 -24.44
C GLY A 21 1.74 4.28 -24.28
N ALA A 22 0.95 5.35 -24.46
CA ALA A 22 1.41 6.72 -24.21
C ALA A 22 1.80 6.91 -22.75
N LEU A 23 0.99 6.41 -21.79
CA LEU A 23 1.30 6.46 -20.38
C LEU A 23 2.50 5.55 -20.02
N ALA A 24 2.61 4.37 -20.62
CA ALA A 24 3.76 3.50 -20.44
C ALA A 24 5.08 4.19 -20.84
N LEU A 25 5.08 4.86 -21.99
CA LEU A 25 6.23 5.64 -22.45
C LEU A 25 6.50 6.87 -21.58
N TRP A 26 5.44 7.56 -21.14
CA TRP A 26 5.56 8.70 -20.23
C TRP A 26 6.25 8.33 -18.92
N TYR A 27 5.90 7.19 -18.31
CA TYR A 27 6.46 6.80 -17.02
C TYR A 27 7.78 6.04 -17.10
N GLN A 28 8.08 5.38 -18.25
CA GLN A 28 9.19 4.44 -18.31
C GLN A 28 10.27 4.77 -19.34
N LEU A 29 10.00 5.67 -20.30
CA LEU A 29 11.00 5.99 -21.32
C LEU A 29 12.17 6.76 -20.68
N SER A 30 13.39 6.28 -20.90
CA SER A 30 14.61 6.96 -20.49
C SER A 30 14.90 8.18 -21.37
N GLY A 31 15.62 9.16 -20.83
CA GLY A 31 16.01 10.37 -21.58
C GLY A 31 15.35 11.67 -21.09
N GLY A 32 14.66 11.60 -19.94
CA GLY A 32 14.06 12.76 -19.29
C GLY A 32 12.71 13.17 -19.86
N THR A 33 12.09 14.18 -19.27
CA THR A 33 10.71 14.60 -19.53
C THR A 33 10.43 14.92 -21.00
N ALA A 34 11.40 15.49 -21.71
CA ALA A 34 11.23 15.81 -23.14
C ALA A 34 11.10 14.53 -24.00
N ALA A 35 11.97 13.53 -23.77
CA ALA A 35 11.89 12.25 -24.47
C ALA A 35 10.60 11.50 -24.14
N GLN A 36 10.19 11.51 -22.89
CA GLN A 36 8.91 10.92 -22.40
C GLN A 36 7.71 11.57 -23.10
N ALA A 37 7.66 12.91 -23.14
CA ALA A 37 6.60 13.65 -23.80
C ALA A 37 6.54 13.36 -25.31
N ILE A 38 7.69 13.39 -25.99
CA ILE A 38 7.78 13.11 -27.43
C ILE A 38 7.33 11.68 -27.72
N GLY A 39 7.83 10.69 -26.98
CA GLY A 39 7.44 9.29 -27.13
C GLY A 39 5.94 9.07 -26.95
N ALA A 40 5.37 9.62 -25.89
CA ALA A 40 3.92 9.54 -25.59
C ALA A 40 3.07 10.21 -26.69
N LEU A 41 3.47 11.40 -27.17
CA LEU A 41 2.78 12.11 -28.23
C LEU A 41 2.85 11.37 -29.57
N LEU A 42 4.02 10.87 -29.97
CA LEU A 42 4.18 10.12 -31.21
C LEU A 42 3.35 8.84 -31.22
N TRP A 43 3.34 8.14 -30.08
CA TRP A 43 2.53 6.92 -29.93
C TRP A 43 1.02 7.24 -29.95
N GLY A 44 0.58 8.26 -29.24
CA GLY A 44 -0.80 8.72 -29.27
C GLY A 44 -1.24 9.13 -30.69
N ALA A 45 -0.39 9.89 -31.40
CA ALA A 45 -0.64 10.29 -32.78
C ALA A 45 -0.77 9.09 -33.71
N LEU A 46 0.09 8.07 -33.59
CA LEU A 46 0.00 6.82 -34.33
C LEU A 46 -1.33 6.10 -34.07
N GLY A 47 -1.79 6.06 -32.82
CA GLY A 47 -3.08 5.49 -32.46
C GLY A 47 -4.25 6.23 -33.12
N VAL A 48 -4.27 7.55 -33.04
CA VAL A 48 -5.30 8.40 -33.68
C VAL A 48 -5.28 8.24 -35.19
N ALA A 49 -4.10 8.29 -35.81
CA ALA A 49 -3.94 8.10 -37.27
C ALA A 49 -4.48 6.72 -37.68
N SER A 50 -4.22 5.67 -36.90
CA SER A 50 -4.76 4.33 -37.17
C SER A 50 -6.28 4.28 -37.13
N VAL A 51 -6.92 4.98 -36.21
CA VAL A 51 -8.38 5.11 -36.15
C VAL A 51 -8.90 5.84 -37.39
N VAL A 52 -8.31 6.97 -37.76
CA VAL A 52 -8.73 7.75 -38.94
C VAL A 52 -8.59 6.91 -40.22
N LEU A 53 -7.45 6.22 -40.43
CA LEU A 53 -7.22 5.35 -41.56
C LEU A 53 -8.20 4.17 -41.64
N TRP A 54 -8.55 3.60 -40.49
CA TRP A 54 -9.55 2.53 -40.35
C TRP A 54 -10.94 2.96 -40.82
N TRP A 55 -11.34 4.18 -40.49
CA TRP A 55 -12.64 4.72 -40.92
C TRP A 55 -12.65 5.15 -42.40
N THR A 56 -11.56 5.72 -42.89
CA THR A 56 -11.47 6.24 -44.28
C THR A 56 -11.22 5.16 -45.32
N ARG A 57 -10.33 4.19 -45.04
CA ARG A 57 -9.97 3.14 -45.99
C ARG A 57 -10.75 1.85 -45.85
N GLY A 58 -11.18 1.52 -44.60
CA GLY A 58 -11.94 0.29 -44.32
C GLY A 58 -11.15 -1.02 -44.48
N ASP A 59 -9.84 -0.95 -44.71
CA ASP A 59 -8.96 -2.11 -44.87
C ASP A 59 -8.21 -2.37 -43.56
N VAL A 60 -8.29 -3.61 -43.05
CA VAL A 60 -7.62 -4.04 -41.82
C VAL A 60 -6.10 -3.90 -41.88
N ARG A 61 -5.51 -3.91 -43.09
CA ARG A 61 -4.05 -3.78 -43.29
C ARG A 61 -3.50 -2.45 -42.76
N VAL A 62 -4.34 -1.41 -42.71
CA VAL A 62 -3.92 -0.10 -42.16
C VAL A 62 -3.58 -0.15 -40.67
N LEU A 63 -4.06 -1.19 -39.97
CA LEU A 63 -3.79 -1.42 -38.54
C LEU A 63 -2.49 -2.16 -38.27
N LEU A 64 -1.88 -2.79 -39.29
CA LEU A 64 -0.66 -3.61 -39.12
C LEU A 64 0.53 -2.83 -38.52
N PRO A 65 0.82 -1.58 -38.96
CA PRO A 65 1.92 -0.81 -38.38
C PRO A 65 1.70 -0.53 -36.89
N TYR A 66 0.48 -0.18 -36.50
CA TYR A 66 0.12 0.02 -35.08
C TYR A 66 0.24 -1.28 -34.28
N ALA A 67 -0.30 -2.39 -34.76
CA ALA A 67 -0.23 -3.68 -34.13
C ALA A 67 1.22 -4.15 -33.95
N ALA A 68 2.07 -4.01 -34.95
CA ALA A 68 3.50 -4.33 -34.84
C ALA A 68 4.21 -3.44 -33.81
N GLY A 69 3.96 -2.13 -33.83
CA GLY A 69 4.48 -1.21 -32.82
C GLY A 69 4.00 -1.55 -31.40
N PHE A 70 2.72 -1.94 -31.23
CA PHE A 70 2.16 -2.32 -29.94
C PHE A 70 2.80 -3.62 -29.40
N ILE A 71 3.05 -4.61 -30.27
CA ILE A 71 3.79 -5.83 -29.89
C ILE A 71 5.19 -5.47 -29.40
N LEU A 72 5.91 -4.62 -30.12
CA LEU A 72 7.24 -4.16 -29.72
C LEU A 72 7.20 -3.40 -28.39
N LEU A 73 6.18 -2.58 -28.17
CA LEU A 73 5.96 -1.87 -26.91
C LEU A 73 5.69 -2.85 -25.76
N LEU A 74 4.90 -3.90 -25.98
CA LEU A 74 4.66 -4.95 -24.95
C LEU A 74 5.92 -5.76 -24.65
N LEU A 75 6.73 -6.07 -25.66
CA LEU A 75 8.03 -6.73 -25.46
C LEU A 75 8.97 -5.84 -24.63
N TRP A 76 9.11 -4.57 -24.99
CA TRP A 76 9.88 -3.61 -24.21
C TRP A 76 9.34 -3.49 -22.78
N TRP A 77 8.03 -3.39 -22.59
CA TRP A 77 7.39 -3.34 -21.30
C TRP A 77 7.71 -4.56 -20.41
N SER A 78 7.77 -5.76 -21.00
CA SER A 78 8.09 -6.99 -20.28
C SER A 78 9.53 -7.05 -19.78
N LEU A 79 10.45 -6.33 -20.42
CA LEU A 79 11.86 -6.25 -20.06
C LEU A 79 12.15 -5.25 -18.92
N ILE A 80 11.18 -4.38 -18.57
CA ILE A 80 11.36 -3.42 -17.50
C ILE A 80 11.30 -4.15 -16.17
N THR A 81 12.43 -4.14 -15.45
CA THR A 81 12.60 -4.78 -14.13
C THR A 81 12.80 -3.74 -13.02
N PRO A 82 12.36 -4.04 -11.79
CA PRO A 82 12.60 -3.17 -10.64
C PRO A 82 14.10 -3.01 -10.37
N LYS A 83 14.49 -1.81 -9.94
CA LYS A 83 15.88 -1.48 -9.63
C LYS A 83 16.08 -1.43 -8.12
N GLN A 84 17.12 -2.10 -7.62
CA GLN A 84 17.44 -2.06 -6.18
C GLN A 84 18.26 -0.84 -5.79
N GLN A 85 19.10 -0.34 -6.71
CA GLN A 85 20.07 0.73 -6.44
C GLN A 85 19.62 2.03 -7.10
N ARG A 86 18.94 2.86 -6.31
CA ARG A 86 18.56 4.23 -6.65
C ARG A 86 18.80 5.13 -5.43
N VAL A 87 18.75 6.43 -5.60
CA VAL A 87 18.76 7.40 -4.50
C VAL A 87 17.35 7.50 -3.95
N TRP A 88 17.02 6.59 -3.04
CA TRP A 88 15.70 6.53 -2.43
C TRP A 88 15.44 7.69 -1.47
N ALA A 89 14.18 8.10 -1.34
CA ALA A 89 13.76 8.99 -0.28
C ALA A 89 14.04 8.36 1.10
N ASP A 90 14.41 9.17 2.06
CA ASP A 90 14.94 8.69 3.35
C ASP A 90 13.95 7.77 4.07
N ASP A 91 12.63 8.06 3.98
CA ASP A 91 11.55 7.33 4.64
C ASP A 91 11.30 5.90 4.08
N VAL A 92 11.81 5.60 2.89
CA VAL A 92 11.72 4.29 2.21
C VAL A 92 13.09 3.76 1.76
N ALA A 93 14.18 4.38 2.24
CA ALA A 93 15.54 4.05 1.80
C ALA A 93 15.94 2.62 2.18
N ARG A 94 15.42 2.10 3.30
CA ARG A 94 15.76 0.77 3.81
C ARG A 94 14.51 -0.07 4.00
N ASN A 95 14.51 -1.27 3.40
CA ASN A 95 13.54 -2.29 3.75
C ASN A 95 13.88 -2.93 5.09
N VAL A 96 12.86 -3.32 5.84
CA VAL A 96 13.06 -4.13 7.04
C VAL A 96 13.67 -5.48 6.64
N THR A 97 14.56 -5.98 7.48
CA THR A 97 15.06 -7.36 7.43
C THR A 97 15.05 -7.93 8.84
N GLY A 98 15.16 -9.24 8.99
CA GLY A 98 15.19 -9.80 10.33
C GLY A 98 15.59 -11.26 10.35
N THR A 99 15.91 -11.73 11.55
CA THR A 99 16.24 -13.12 11.86
C THR A 99 15.31 -13.62 12.95
N VAL A 100 14.96 -14.90 12.89
CA VAL A 100 14.10 -15.57 13.86
C VAL A 100 14.90 -16.67 14.56
N THR A 101 14.96 -16.61 15.89
CA THR A 101 15.62 -17.60 16.73
C THR A 101 14.62 -18.04 17.82
N GLY A 102 13.95 -19.18 17.60
CA GLY A 102 12.85 -19.62 18.45
C GLY A 102 11.67 -18.64 18.42
N ASN A 103 11.38 -18.01 19.55
CA ASN A 103 10.32 -17.00 19.68
C ASN A 103 10.85 -15.56 19.52
N LEU A 104 12.15 -15.38 19.58
CA LEU A 104 12.78 -14.05 19.45
C LEU A 104 12.99 -13.69 17.99
N VAL A 105 12.46 -12.55 17.59
CA VAL A 105 12.68 -11.94 16.29
C VAL A 105 13.53 -10.69 16.45
N THR A 106 14.67 -10.63 15.76
CA THR A 106 15.49 -9.44 15.68
C THR A 106 15.33 -8.81 14.32
N LEU A 107 14.85 -7.56 14.31
CA LEU A 107 14.62 -6.77 13.11
C LEU A 107 15.70 -5.73 12.92
N ASP A 108 16.25 -5.64 11.73
CA ASP A 108 17.10 -4.55 11.30
C ASP A 108 16.29 -3.55 10.47
N ASN A 109 16.76 -2.29 10.50
CA ASN A 109 16.13 -1.19 9.77
C ASN A 109 14.69 -0.92 10.24
N VAL A 110 14.43 -0.98 11.52
CA VAL A 110 13.18 -0.44 12.10
C VAL A 110 13.27 1.09 12.05
N ARG A 111 12.32 1.72 11.37
CA ARG A 111 12.27 3.18 11.23
C ARG A 111 11.74 3.82 12.50
N ASN A 112 12.44 4.82 13.00
CA ASN A 112 12.06 5.59 14.17
C ASN A 112 12.46 7.07 13.98
N PHE A 113 11.92 7.68 12.90
CA PHE A 113 12.19 9.08 12.57
C PHE A 113 11.43 9.99 13.53
N ASP A 114 12.04 11.13 13.83
CA ASP A 114 11.37 12.20 14.56
C ASP A 114 10.97 13.31 13.59
N TRP A 115 9.66 13.39 13.33
CA TRP A 115 9.07 14.30 12.34
C TRP A 115 8.62 15.59 13.00
N ARG A 116 9.10 16.71 12.52
CA ARG A 116 8.62 18.07 12.86
C ARG A 116 7.65 18.60 11.79
N SER A 117 7.89 18.26 10.52
CA SER A 117 7.00 18.45 9.39
C SER A 117 7.21 17.32 8.37
N ASP A 118 6.54 17.34 7.21
CA ASP A 118 6.77 16.34 6.14
C ASP A 118 8.15 16.48 5.49
N ASP A 119 8.75 17.67 5.57
CA ASP A 119 10.06 17.99 4.97
C ASP A 119 11.18 18.17 6.02
N ASP A 120 10.84 18.25 7.31
CA ASP A 120 11.78 18.44 8.42
C ASP A 120 11.67 17.29 9.42
N TYR A 121 12.68 16.43 9.43
CA TYR A 121 12.73 15.24 10.28
C TYR A 121 14.15 14.78 10.57
N THR A 122 14.30 14.02 11.64
CA THR A 122 15.57 13.38 11.99
C THR A 122 15.53 11.90 11.58
N VAL A 123 16.41 11.51 10.68
CA VAL A 123 16.53 10.12 10.21
C VAL A 123 17.09 9.23 11.31
N LYS A 124 16.36 8.16 11.63
CA LYS A 124 16.80 7.17 12.61
C LYS A 124 16.32 5.78 12.24
N TRP A 125 17.26 4.86 11.99
CA TRP A 125 17.01 3.45 11.74
C TRP A 125 17.63 2.64 12.88
N GLU A 126 16.89 1.70 13.44
CA GLU A 126 17.27 0.95 14.61
C GLU A 126 17.24 -0.56 14.35
N GLN A 127 17.98 -1.30 15.16
CA GLN A 127 17.77 -2.72 15.36
C GLN A 127 16.90 -2.91 16.61
N ARG A 128 15.87 -3.74 16.51
CA ARG A 128 14.96 -4.04 17.63
C ARG A 128 14.65 -5.53 17.70
N SER A 129 14.51 -6.05 18.92
CA SER A 129 14.11 -7.44 19.15
C SER A 129 12.74 -7.51 19.82
N TYR A 130 11.94 -8.49 19.39
CA TYR A 130 10.59 -8.75 19.88
C TYR A 130 10.42 -10.23 20.19
N ASP A 131 9.87 -10.55 21.35
CA ASP A 131 9.44 -11.90 21.69
C ASP A 131 8.01 -12.11 21.22
N LEU A 132 7.79 -13.04 20.30
CA LEU A 132 6.47 -13.34 19.76
C LEU A 132 5.53 -14.00 20.78
N ASP A 133 6.05 -14.49 21.90
CA ASP A 133 5.20 -14.95 23.02
C ASP A 133 4.61 -13.78 23.80
N GLU A 134 5.20 -12.60 23.70
CA GLU A 134 4.68 -11.37 24.27
C GLU A 134 3.70 -10.61 23.37
N LEU A 135 3.41 -11.12 22.17
CA LEU A 135 2.45 -10.54 21.24
C LEU A 135 1.02 -10.58 21.83
N ARG A 136 0.36 -9.42 21.87
CA ARG A 136 -0.97 -9.23 22.50
C ARG A 136 -2.02 -8.71 21.53
N THR A 137 -1.63 -7.88 20.59
CA THR A 137 -2.60 -7.18 19.74
C THR A 137 -2.16 -7.09 18.30
N VAL A 138 -3.14 -7.05 17.40
CA VAL A 138 -3.01 -6.58 16.03
C VAL A 138 -4.07 -5.53 15.78
N ASP A 139 -3.66 -4.37 15.30
CA ASP A 139 -4.54 -3.30 14.88
C ASP A 139 -4.33 -3.00 13.40
N THR A 140 -5.42 -2.66 12.70
CA THR A 140 -5.36 -2.11 11.35
C THR A 140 -5.55 -0.60 11.42
N ALA A 141 -4.58 0.15 10.93
CA ALA A 141 -4.68 1.59 10.75
C ALA A 141 -5.03 1.90 9.30
N LEU A 142 -6.01 2.78 9.11
CA LEU A 142 -6.42 3.32 7.82
C LEU A 142 -6.20 4.82 7.83
N SER A 143 -5.29 5.30 6.98
CA SER A 143 -4.95 6.72 6.85
C SER A 143 -5.49 7.27 5.55
N TYR A 144 -6.37 8.27 5.63
CA TYR A 144 -7.06 8.89 4.50
C TYR A 144 -6.42 10.25 4.18
N TRP A 145 -6.00 10.44 2.93
CA TRP A 145 -5.40 11.70 2.47
C TRP A 145 -6.19 12.37 1.34
N THR A 146 -7.06 11.61 0.64
CA THR A 146 -7.87 12.13 -0.47
C THR A 146 -9.23 11.45 -0.54
N GLY A 147 -10.20 12.00 0.17
CA GLY A 147 -11.57 11.47 0.20
C GLY A 147 -11.73 10.10 0.86
N PRO A 148 -12.94 9.51 0.81
CA PRO A 148 -13.28 8.33 1.60
C PRO A 148 -12.97 6.99 0.91
N TYR A 149 -12.58 6.99 -0.37
CA TYR A 149 -12.53 5.76 -1.17
C TYR A 149 -11.21 5.01 -1.05
N ILE A 150 -10.14 5.72 -0.74
CA ILE A 150 -8.79 5.18 -0.69
C ILE A 150 -8.15 5.57 0.64
N ALA A 151 -7.62 4.59 1.34
CA ALA A 151 -6.82 4.77 2.54
C ALA A 151 -5.53 3.95 2.43
N HIS A 152 -4.48 4.43 3.06
CA HIS A 152 -3.29 3.64 3.26
C HIS A 152 -3.51 2.69 4.43
N THR A 153 -3.21 1.41 4.22
CA THR A 153 -3.39 0.35 5.22
C THR A 153 -2.06 0.05 5.88
N LEU A 154 -2.05 0.12 7.22
CA LEU A 154 -0.90 -0.26 8.04
C LEU A 154 -1.36 -1.28 9.07
N ILE A 155 -0.47 -2.18 9.46
CA ILE A 155 -0.76 -3.20 10.48
C ILE A 155 0.19 -3.00 11.66
N SER A 156 -0.37 -2.76 12.83
CA SER A 156 0.37 -2.54 14.07
C SER A 156 0.24 -3.73 15.00
N PHE A 157 1.35 -4.16 15.54
CA PHE A 157 1.48 -5.25 16.49
C PHE A 157 1.86 -4.70 17.86
N GLY A 158 1.06 -4.98 18.88
CA GLY A 158 1.32 -4.57 20.27
C GLY A 158 1.79 -5.75 21.11
N PHE A 159 2.77 -5.49 21.96
CA PHE A 159 3.42 -6.46 22.84
C PHE A 159 3.11 -6.19 24.31
N ALA A 160 3.33 -7.20 25.17
CA ALA A 160 3.03 -7.11 26.59
C ALA A 160 3.91 -6.09 27.34
N ASP A 161 5.08 -5.78 26.80
CA ASP A 161 5.97 -4.75 27.35
C ASP A 161 5.57 -3.31 26.99
N GLY A 162 4.40 -3.14 26.34
CA GLY A 162 3.85 -1.85 25.95
C GLY A 162 4.38 -1.31 24.62
N ARG A 163 5.36 -1.96 23.99
CA ARG A 163 5.87 -1.54 22.68
C ARG A 163 4.90 -1.90 21.56
N PHE A 164 4.90 -1.07 20.53
CA PHE A 164 4.20 -1.32 19.28
C PHE A 164 5.16 -1.29 18.10
N LEU A 165 4.86 -2.10 17.10
CA LEU A 165 5.57 -2.13 15.83
C LEU A 165 4.59 -2.13 14.69
N THR A 166 4.73 -1.19 13.77
CA THR A 166 3.84 -1.08 12.60
C THR A 166 4.57 -1.49 11.33
N PHE A 167 3.96 -2.41 10.57
CA PHE A 167 4.38 -2.72 9.22
C PHE A 167 3.56 -1.94 8.20
N SER A 168 4.25 -1.50 7.15
CA SER A 168 3.65 -0.81 6.02
C SER A 168 4.28 -1.26 4.70
N ILE A 169 3.44 -1.47 3.69
CA ILE A 169 3.87 -1.69 2.31
C ILE A 169 3.73 -0.35 1.60
N GLU A 170 4.87 0.21 1.21
CA GLU A 170 4.97 1.56 0.68
C GLU A 170 5.41 1.55 -0.79
N ILE A 171 5.06 2.60 -1.53
CA ILE A 171 5.80 2.94 -2.74
C ILE A 171 7.23 3.30 -2.36
N ARG A 172 8.21 2.79 -3.08
CA ARG A 172 9.61 3.17 -2.91
C ARG A 172 9.94 4.28 -3.90
N LYS A 173 9.72 5.51 -3.46
CA LYS A 173 10.00 6.72 -4.24
C LYS A 173 11.49 7.10 -4.21
N GLU A 174 11.98 7.66 -5.30
CA GLU A 174 13.29 8.30 -5.31
C GLU A 174 13.25 9.66 -4.58
N LYS A 175 14.41 10.17 -4.19
CA LYS A 175 14.51 11.48 -3.53
C LYS A 175 14.00 12.57 -4.47
N GLY A 176 13.00 13.32 -4.01
CA GLY A 176 12.32 14.37 -4.79
C GLY A 176 11.12 13.88 -5.61
N GLU A 177 10.80 12.58 -5.59
CA GLU A 177 9.56 12.07 -6.21
C GLU A 177 8.36 12.21 -5.26
N SER A 178 7.20 12.47 -5.87
CA SER A 178 5.91 12.51 -5.18
C SER A 178 5.07 11.27 -5.50
N PHE A 179 4.12 10.95 -4.64
CA PHE A 179 3.14 9.89 -4.89
C PHE A 179 2.33 10.17 -6.16
N SER A 180 2.18 9.15 -6.99
CA SER A 180 1.30 9.14 -8.16
C SER A 180 0.52 7.83 -8.23
N ALA A 181 -0.80 7.89 -8.02
CA ALA A 181 -1.67 6.73 -8.17
C ALA A 181 -1.60 6.15 -9.59
N ILE A 182 -1.55 7.01 -10.62
CA ILE A 182 -1.40 6.60 -12.02
C ILE A 182 -0.03 5.98 -12.26
N GLY A 183 1.05 6.58 -11.72
CA GLY A 183 2.40 6.05 -11.81
C GLY A 183 2.51 4.61 -11.27
N GLY A 184 1.77 4.30 -10.20
CA GLY A 184 1.70 2.96 -9.63
C GLY A 184 1.13 1.89 -10.58
N PHE A 185 0.30 2.25 -11.58
CA PHE A 185 -0.12 1.31 -12.63
C PHE A 185 0.96 1.06 -13.67
N PHE A 186 1.95 1.97 -13.79
CA PHE A 186 2.91 1.99 -14.88
C PHE A 186 4.35 1.69 -14.42
N LYS A 187 4.52 0.81 -13.43
CA LYS A 187 5.84 0.36 -12.93
C LYS A 187 6.75 1.54 -12.48
N HIS A 188 6.16 2.68 -12.10
CA HIS A 188 6.91 3.87 -11.73
C HIS A 188 7.63 3.71 -10.40
N PHE A 189 6.99 3.04 -9.44
CA PHE A 189 7.54 2.83 -8.12
C PHE A 189 7.88 1.36 -7.87
N GLU A 190 9.02 1.11 -7.28
CA GLU A 190 9.32 -0.15 -6.62
C GLU A 190 8.52 -0.27 -5.32
N MET A 191 8.38 -1.50 -4.84
CA MET A 191 7.76 -1.79 -3.55
C MET A 191 8.79 -1.70 -2.45
N SER A 192 8.39 -1.15 -1.30
CA SER A 192 9.15 -1.14 -0.06
C SER A 192 8.30 -1.73 1.07
N LEU A 193 8.92 -2.50 1.96
CA LEU A 193 8.31 -2.98 3.18
C LEU A 193 9.03 -2.37 4.38
N ILE A 194 8.32 -1.55 5.13
CA ILE A 194 8.81 -0.78 6.27
C ILE A 194 8.27 -1.39 7.56
N ALA A 195 9.13 -1.58 8.54
CA ALA A 195 8.76 -1.71 9.94
C ALA A 195 9.14 -0.42 10.66
N ALA A 196 8.21 0.13 11.45
CA ALA A 196 8.43 1.42 12.10
C ALA A 196 7.80 1.49 13.49
N ASP A 197 8.31 2.40 14.30
CA ASP A 197 7.66 2.84 15.52
C ASP A 197 6.36 3.59 15.18
N GLU A 198 5.31 3.43 15.99
CA GLU A 198 4.05 4.17 15.78
C GLU A 198 4.23 5.68 15.91
N ARG A 199 5.09 6.12 16.82
CA ARG A 199 5.44 7.53 16.98
C ARG A 199 6.15 8.12 15.75
N ASP A 200 6.70 7.28 14.90
CA ASP A 200 7.16 7.67 13.55
C ASP A 200 5.97 7.59 12.58
N ILE A 201 5.54 6.36 12.23
CA ILE A 201 4.77 6.12 11.01
C ILE A 201 3.29 6.53 11.10
N LEU A 202 2.67 6.46 12.30
CA LEU A 202 1.31 6.94 12.50
C LEU A 202 1.29 8.46 12.76
N ARG A 203 2.24 8.95 13.60
CA ARG A 203 2.31 10.35 13.96
C ARG A 203 2.63 11.25 12.75
N VAL A 204 3.53 10.86 11.85
CA VAL A 204 3.80 11.66 10.64
C VAL A 204 2.54 11.86 9.81
N ARG A 205 1.69 10.84 9.69
CA ARG A 205 0.45 10.93 8.91
C ARG A 205 -0.56 11.89 9.53
N THR A 206 -0.82 11.77 10.83
CA THR A 206 -1.82 12.58 11.52
C THR A 206 -1.35 13.99 11.85
N ASN A 207 -0.09 14.16 12.28
CA ASN A 207 0.41 15.39 12.86
C ASN A 207 1.19 16.24 11.86
N ALA A 208 2.01 15.64 10.98
CA ALA A 208 2.78 16.37 9.98
C ALA A 208 2.03 16.52 8.65
N ARG A 209 1.43 15.42 8.12
CA ARG A 209 0.71 15.42 6.84
C ARG A 209 -0.76 15.80 6.95
N GLY A 210 -1.33 15.81 8.15
CA GLY A 210 -2.72 16.17 8.38
C GLY A 210 -3.74 15.16 7.87
N GLU A 211 -3.32 13.92 7.61
CA GLU A 211 -4.18 12.83 7.18
C GLU A 211 -5.19 12.46 8.28
N ASP A 212 -6.36 11.94 7.86
CA ASP A 212 -7.39 11.46 8.78
C ASP A 212 -7.21 9.97 9.05
N MET A 213 -7.08 9.56 10.33
CA MET A 213 -6.71 8.20 10.69
C MET A 213 -7.74 7.51 11.57
N HIS A 214 -8.05 6.28 11.17
CA HIS A 214 -8.83 5.34 11.95
C HIS A 214 -7.98 4.12 12.32
N LEU A 215 -8.08 3.68 13.58
CA LEU A 215 -7.39 2.50 14.11
C LEU A 215 -8.44 1.49 14.58
N TYR A 216 -8.30 0.24 14.17
CA TYR A 216 -9.24 -0.82 14.47
C TYR A 216 -8.53 -2.03 15.07
N ARG A 217 -8.98 -2.44 16.26
CA ARG A 217 -8.54 -3.70 16.87
C ARG A 217 -9.05 -4.89 16.06
N VAL A 218 -8.12 -5.70 15.55
CA VAL A 218 -8.46 -6.95 14.85
C VAL A 218 -8.49 -8.11 15.82
N MET A 219 -9.60 -8.84 15.82
CA MET A 219 -9.81 -10.00 16.70
C MET A 219 -9.20 -11.25 16.07
N MET A 220 -7.95 -11.49 16.39
CA MET A 220 -7.15 -12.59 15.82
C MET A 220 -6.56 -13.45 16.94
N PRO A 221 -6.63 -14.81 16.84
CA PRO A 221 -5.95 -15.69 17.80
C PRO A 221 -4.44 -15.47 17.81
N LYS A 222 -3.80 -15.67 18.96
CA LYS A 222 -2.34 -15.45 19.12
C LYS A 222 -1.50 -16.18 18.07
N ALA A 223 -1.84 -17.42 17.74
CA ALA A 223 -1.15 -18.18 16.71
C ALA A 223 -1.24 -17.52 15.34
N ALA A 224 -2.42 -16.96 14.99
CA ALA A 224 -2.61 -16.25 13.72
C ALA A 224 -1.88 -14.88 13.71
N MET A 225 -1.87 -14.16 14.84
CA MET A 225 -1.07 -12.91 14.97
C MET A 225 0.43 -13.20 14.76
N ARG A 226 0.94 -14.26 15.39
CA ARG A 226 2.32 -14.74 15.20
C ARG A 226 2.60 -15.08 13.73
N SER A 227 1.71 -15.84 13.10
CA SER A 227 1.84 -16.22 11.69
C SER A 227 1.85 -14.99 10.77
N LEU A 228 1.01 -13.97 11.05
CA LEU A 228 0.98 -12.72 10.29
C LEU A 228 2.28 -11.92 10.46
N PHE A 229 2.81 -11.84 11.69
CA PHE A 229 4.10 -11.19 11.93
C PHE A 229 5.23 -11.84 11.13
N LEU A 230 5.31 -13.17 11.16
CA LEU A 230 6.30 -13.92 10.39
C LEU A 230 6.10 -13.80 8.88
N ALA A 231 4.85 -13.75 8.40
CA ALA A 231 4.55 -13.54 6.98
C ALA A 231 5.09 -12.20 6.46
N TYR A 232 5.12 -11.15 7.28
CA TYR A 232 5.78 -9.88 6.93
C TYR A 232 7.29 -10.04 6.75
N LEU A 233 7.94 -10.87 7.56
CA LEU A 233 9.38 -11.14 7.41
C LEU A 233 9.68 -11.97 6.17
N ASP A 234 8.84 -12.96 5.88
CA ASP A 234 8.96 -13.77 4.67
C ASP A 234 8.80 -12.89 3.42
N GLU A 235 7.82 -11.98 3.43
CA GLU A 235 7.61 -11.01 2.34
C GLU A 235 8.79 -10.06 2.20
N ALA A 236 9.36 -9.57 3.32
CA ALA A 236 10.54 -8.72 3.31
C ALA A 236 11.76 -9.44 2.72
N GLN A 237 11.96 -10.72 3.05
CA GLN A 237 13.04 -11.54 2.49
C GLN A 237 12.80 -11.81 1.00
N ALA A 238 11.57 -12.11 0.60
CA ALA A 238 11.20 -12.32 -0.80
C ALA A 238 11.45 -11.05 -1.63
N LEU A 239 11.05 -9.88 -1.11
CA LEU A 239 11.28 -8.58 -1.75
C LEU A 239 12.77 -8.23 -1.87
N LYS A 240 13.58 -8.57 -0.86
CA LYS A 240 15.05 -8.41 -0.90
C LYS A 240 15.69 -9.31 -1.97
N ALA A 241 15.24 -10.56 -2.08
CA ALA A 241 15.76 -11.52 -3.04
C ALA A 241 15.32 -11.19 -4.48
N LYS A 242 14.06 -10.76 -4.64
CA LYS A 242 13.45 -10.42 -5.93
C LYS A 242 12.61 -9.16 -5.79
N PRO A 243 13.16 -7.97 -6.09
CA PRO A 243 12.44 -6.72 -6.06
C PRO A 243 11.19 -6.77 -6.94
N GLN A 244 10.15 -6.06 -6.52
CA GLN A 244 8.87 -5.99 -7.22
C GLN A 244 8.47 -4.53 -7.39
N PHE A 245 7.66 -4.27 -8.43
CA PHE A 245 6.98 -3.00 -8.57
C PHE A 245 5.75 -2.96 -7.64
N TYR A 246 5.53 -1.81 -7.01
CA TYR A 246 4.24 -1.49 -6.44
C TYR A 246 3.22 -1.33 -7.57
N ASN A 247 2.03 -1.86 -7.40
CA ASN A 247 0.94 -1.67 -8.34
C ASN A 247 -0.32 -1.24 -7.59
N THR A 248 -0.84 -0.09 -7.96
CA THR A 248 -2.00 0.54 -7.29
C THR A 248 -3.22 -0.37 -7.17
N LEU A 249 -3.41 -1.33 -8.08
CA LEU A 249 -4.55 -2.24 -8.07
C LEU A 249 -4.24 -3.63 -7.51
N THR A 250 -3.10 -4.22 -7.90
CA THR A 250 -2.85 -5.65 -7.70
C THR A 250 -1.77 -5.96 -6.67
N ALA A 251 -0.89 -4.99 -6.35
CA ALA A 251 0.22 -5.19 -5.42
C ALA A 251 0.44 -3.91 -4.59
N ASN A 252 -0.47 -3.66 -3.64
CA ASN A 252 -0.51 -2.47 -2.80
C ASN A 252 -0.59 -2.83 -1.31
N CYS A 253 -0.66 -1.81 -0.45
CA CYS A 253 -0.69 -1.96 1.00
C CYS A 253 -1.87 -2.80 1.53
N THR A 254 -2.97 -2.92 0.80
CA THR A 254 -4.15 -3.70 1.21
C THR A 254 -4.12 -5.10 0.61
N THR A 255 -3.84 -5.22 -0.69
CA THR A 255 -3.91 -6.50 -1.40
C THR A 255 -2.84 -7.49 -0.93
N ILE A 256 -1.62 -7.02 -0.65
CA ILE A 256 -0.54 -7.88 -0.14
C ILE A 256 -0.84 -8.34 1.28
N VAL A 257 -1.33 -7.42 2.14
CA VAL A 257 -1.77 -7.79 3.50
C VAL A 257 -2.90 -8.80 3.45
N PHE A 258 -3.89 -8.60 2.58
CA PHE A 258 -4.98 -9.55 2.39
C PHE A 258 -4.46 -10.94 1.97
N GLU A 259 -3.52 -11.02 1.03
CA GLU A 259 -2.93 -12.30 0.61
C GLU A 259 -2.19 -13.02 1.75
N MET A 260 -1.48 -12.28 2.61
CA MET A 260 -0.86 -12.86 3.81
C MET A 260 -1.93 -13.39 4.78
N VAL A 261 -2.95 -12.58 5.08
CA VAL A 261 -4.03 -12.96 6.02
C VAL A 261 -4.85 -14.14 5.49
N ARG A 262 -5.16 -14.18 4.20
CA ARG A 262 -5.93 -15.27 3.57
C ARG A 262 -5.25 -16.63 3.67
N ARG A 263 -3.91 -16.67 3.68
CA ARG A 263 -3.14 -17.92 3.89
C ARG A 263 -3.23 -18.42 5.33
N ILE A 264 -3.47 -17.50 6.28
CA ILE A 264 -3.53 -17.79 7.72
C ILE A 264 -4.97 -18.08 8.17
N VAL A 265 -5.93 -17.33 7.61
CA VAL A 265 -7.36 -17.42 7.92
C VAL A 265 -8.09 -17.83 6.64
N PRO A 266 -8.39 -19.12 6.46
CA PRO A 266 -9.05 -19.59 5.25
C PRO A 266 -10.51 -19.10 5.17
N GLY A 267 -11.01 -18.97 3.94
CA GLY A 267 -12.41 -18.65 3.68
C GLY A 267 -12.72 -17.14 3.66
N LEU A 268 -11.74 -16.26 3.76
CA LEU A 268 -11.96 -14.83 3.59
C LEU A 268 -12.34 -14.52 2.13
N PRO A 269 -13.50 -13.87 1.87
CA PRO A 269 -13.92 -13.55 0.52
C PRO A 269 -13.06 -12.44 -0.08
N PHE A 270 -12.73 -12.56 -1.38
CA PHE A 270 -12.18 -11.45 -2.13
C PHE A 270 -13.33 -10.52 -2.55
N ASP A 271 -13.16 -9.22 -2.34
CA ASP A 271 -14.21 -8.25 -2.65
C ASP A 271 -13.59 -6.89 -3.04
N TYR A 272 -14.39 -6.01 -3.68
CA TYR A 272 -13.91 -4.74 -4.21
C TYR A 272 -13.32 -3.80 -3.17
N ARG A 273 -13.69 -3.93 -1.89
CA ARG A 273 -13.20 -3.11 -0.76
C ARG A 273 -11.70 -3.33 -0.49
N LEU A 274 -11.15 -4.42 -0.97
CA LEU A 274 -9.71 -4.66 -0.93
C LEU A 274 -8.95 -3.80 -1.95
N MET A 275 -9.62 -3.36 -3.01
CA MET A 275 -9.10 -2.42 -4.01
C MET A 275 -9.47 -0.98 -3.66
N ALA A 276 -10.69 -0.75 -3.16
CA ALA A 276 -11.15 0.51 -2.62
C ALA A 276 -10.88 0.55 -1.10
N SER A 277 -9.60 0.65 -0.74
CA SER A 277 -9.07 0.45 0.63
C SER A 277 -9.70 1.34 1.69
N GLY A 278 -10.32 2.45 1.31
CA GLY A 278 -11.08 3.30 2.24
C GLY A 278 -12.31 2.62 2.84
N TYR A 279 -12.74 1.48 2.28
CA TYR A 279 -13.83 0.66 2.81
C TYR A 279 -13.35 -0.63 3.49
N LEU A 280 -12.06 -0.76 3.77
CA LEU A 280 -11.51 -1.95 4.41
C LEU A 280 -12.07 -2.15 5.82
N ASP A 281 -12.38 -1.07 6.55
CA ASP A 281 -13.03 -1.12 7.84
C ASP A 281 -14.38 -1.84 7.78
N ARG A 282 -15.18 -1.53 6.75
CA ARG A 282 -16.46 -2.20 6.52
C ARG A 282 -16.28 -3.66 6.13
N TYR A 283 -15.27 -3.98 5.32
CA TYR A 283 -14.92 -5.36 5.03
C TYR A 283 -14.57 -6.13 6.31
N LEU A 284 -13.68 -5.60 7.15
CA LEU A 284 -13.27 -6.21 8.41
C LEU A 284 -14.46 -6.43 9.36
N PHE A 285 -15.41 -5.47 9.40
CA PHE A 285 -16.63 -5.61 10.18
C PHE A 285 -17.50 -6.77 9.67
N ASP A 286 -17.75 -6.83 8.36
CA ASP A 286 -18.65 -7.83 7.75
C ASP A 286 -18.08 -9.25 7.88
N VAL A 287 -16.75 -9.43 7.83
CA VAL A 287 -16.10 -10.73 8.09
C VAL A 287 -15.92 -11.02 9.59
N LYS A 288 -16.51 -10.19 10.48
CA LYS A 288 -16.42 -10.33 11.94
C LYS A 288 -14.99 -10.31 12.50
N GLY A 289 -14.10 -9.60 11.82
CA GLY A 289 -12.70 -9.42 12.22
C GLY A 289 -12.48 -8.35 13.26
N LEU A 290 -13.49 -7.50 13.57
CA LEU A 290 -13.38 -6.42 14.56
C LEU A 290 -13.96 -6.81 15.92
N VAL A 291 -13.77 -5.94 16.92
CA VAL A 291 -14.30 -6.13 18.29
C VAL A 291 -15.81 -6.40 18.25
N PRO A 292 -16.29 -7.51 18.83
CA PRO A 292 -17.69 -7.87 18.80
C PRO A 292 -18.54 -7.00 19.73
N GLY A 293 -19.89 -7.04 19.53
CA GLY A 293 -20.86 -6.40 20.40
C GLY A 293 -21.05 -4.90 20.18
N GLN A 294 -20.41 -4.33 19.15
CA GLN A 294 -20.57 -2.93 18.78
C GLN A 294 -21.06 -2.80 17.33
N SER A 295 -21.79 -1.75 17.04
CA SER A 295 -22.17 -1.42 15.66
C SER A 295 -20.95 -0.92 14.87
N PHE A 296 -21.02 -1.00 13.55
CA PHE A 296 -19.96 -0.46 12.68
C PHE A 296 -19.69 1.02 12.96
N GLN A 297 -20.74 1.80 13.20
CA GLN A 297 -20.62 3.22 13.50
C GLN A 297 -19.86 3.46 14.82
N GLN A 298 -20.18 2.72 15.88
CA GLN A 298 -19.47 2.82 17.16
C GLN A 298 -17.99 2.45 17.03
N LEU A 299 -17.67 1.40 16.25
CA LEU A 299 -16.28 1.02 15.97
C LEU A 299 -15.55 2.11 15.19
N ARG A 300 -16.21 2.72 14.21
CA ARG A 300 -15.64 3.77 13.37
C ARG A 300 -15.40 5.06 14.16
N GLU A 301 -16.37 5.50 14.95
CA GLU A 301 -16.25 6.69 15.80
C GLU A 301 -15.19 6.49 16.90
N GLY A 302 -15.22 5.37 17.60
CA GLY A 302 -14.23 5.03 18.63
C GLY A 302 -12.83 4.83 18.07
N GLY A 303 -12.73 4.29 16.85
CA GLY A 303 -11.49 4.09 16.14
C GLY A 303 -10.91 5.36 15.49
N HIS A 304 -11.63 6.46 15.40
CA HIS A 304 -11.14 7.73 14.86
C HIS A 304 -10.10 8.34 15.80
N VAL A 305 -8.81 8.21 15.46
CA VAL A 305 -7.69 8.55 16.37
C VAL A 305 -7.00 9.87 16.06
N THR A 306 -7.34 10.56 14.98
CA THR A 306 -6.66 11.77 14.51
C THR A 306 -6.54 12.85 15.59
N ALA A 307 -7.63 13.15 16.31
CA ALA A 307 -7.60 14.16 17.37
C ALA A 307 -6.72 13.73 18.55
N ARG A 308 -6.81 12.44 18.96
CA ARG A 308 -5.97 11.88 20.04
C ARG A 308 -4.49 11.88 19.66
N ALA A 309 -4.16 11.53 18.40
CA ALA A 309 -2.80 11.55 17.90
C ALA A 309 -2.20 12.97 17.89
N ARG A 310 -2.98 13.96 17.49
CA ARG A 310 -2.54 15.37 17.53
C ARG A 310 -2.34 15.87 18.96
N ALA A 311 -3.23 15.49 19.89
CA ALA A 311 -3.09 15.85 21.30
C ALA A 311 -1.87 15.17 21.95
N ALA A 312 -1.50 13.98 21.50
CA ALA A 312 -0.36 13.20 21.98
C ALA A 312 0.94 13.46 21.20
N ASN A 313 1.07 14.57 20.48
CA ASN A 313 2.22 14.85 19.60
C ASN A 313 3.57 14.63 20.29
N ASP A 314 3.71 15.11 21.52
CA ASP A 314 4.95 15.08 22.30
C ASP A 314 4.90 14.03 23.42
N ASP A 315 3.85 13.21 23.48
CA ASP A 315 3.70 12.16 24.46
C ASP A 315 4.69 11.01 24.17
N ALA A 316 5.52 10.68 25.15
CA ALA A 316 6.44 9.56 25.03
C ALA A 316 5.70 8.22 24.88
N ASP A 317 4.46 8.14 25.40
CA ASP A 317 3.57 6.98 25.31
C ASP A 317 2.46 7.18 24.25
N PHE A 318 2.86 7.70 23.10
CA PHE A 318 1.97 7.98 21.96
C PHE A 318 1.04 6.81 21.64
N SER A 319 1.56 5.59 21.62
CA SER A 319 0.84 4.39 21.21
C SER A 319 -0.35 4.05 22.12
N HIS A 320 -0.20 4.19 23.43
CA HIS A 320 -1.32 4.03 24.36
C HIS A 320 -2.25 5.25 24.33
N ALA A 321 -1.69 6.45 24.20
CA ALA A 321 -2.47 7.67 24.17
C ALA A 321 -3.50 7.69 23.01
N ILE A 322 -3.14 7.22 21.82
CA ILE A 322 -4.07 7.14 20.68
C ILE A 322 -5.16 6.08 20.85
N ARG A 323 -4.95 5.10 21.74
CA ARG A 323 -5.88 3.97 22.01
C ARG A 323 -6.80 4.21 23.20
N ARG A 324 -6.65 5.29 23.95
CA ARG A 324 -7.51 5.59 25.13
C ARG A 324 -8.99 5.57 24.76
N GLY A 325 -9.76 4.71 25.42
CA GLY A 325 -11.20 4.53 25.18
C GLY A 325 -11.57 3.94 23.81
N MET A 326 -10.60 3.51 23.01
CA MET A 326 -10.87 2.85 21.74
C MET A 326 -11.52 1.47 21.95
N PRO A 327 -12.41 1.01 21.06
CA PRO A 327 -12.95 -0.35 21.12
C PRO A 327 -11.85 -1.42 21.23
N GLY A 328 -11.94 -2.27 22.26
CA GLY A 328 -10.92 -3.28 22.57
C GLY A 328 -9.78 -2.80 23.48
N TYR A 329 -9.79 -1.53 23.89
CA TYR A 329 -8.82 -0.92 24.80
C TYR A 329 -9.53 -0.24 25.98
N ASP A 330 -8.83 -0.09 27.11
CA ASP A 330 -9.32 0.62 28.29
C ASP A 330 -9.07 2.14 28.20
N GLU A 331 -9.42 2.86 29.27
CA GLU A 331 -9.25 4.31 29.36
C GLU A 331 -7.77 4.74 29.44
N ALA A 332 -6.86 3.83 29.73
CA ALA A 332 -5.42 4.07 29.72
C ALA A 332 -4.76 3.70 28.40
N GLY A 333 -5.50 3.04 27.49
CA GLY A 333 -5.04 2.60 26.18
C GLY A 333 -4.41 1.21 26.16
N PHE A 334 -4.58 0.44 27.25
CA PHE A 334 -4.12 -0.96 27.31
C PHE A 334 -5.17 -1.90 26.74
N PRO A 335 -4.74 -3.02 26.11
CA PRO A 335 -5.67 -3.96 25.52
C PRO A 335 -6.54 -4.64 26.60
N LYS A 336 -7.85 -4.60 26.40
CA LYS A 336 -8.76 -5.43 27.22
C LYS A 336 -8.50 -6.90 26.91
N LEU A 337 -8.41 -7.73 27.94
CA LEU A 337 -8.25 -9.17 27.78
C LEU A 337 -9.38 -9.74 26.92
N GLN A 338 -9.03 -10.53 25.92
CA GLN A 338 -10.02 -11.23 25.12
C GLN A 338 -10.67 -12.28 26.00
N MET A 339 -11.99 -12.15 26.24
CA MET A 339 -12.74 -13.28 26.78
C MET A 339 -12.74 -14.37 25.68
N PRO A 340 -12.45 -15.64 26.01
CA PRO A 340 -12.58 -16.72 25.04
C PRO A 340 -14.01 -16.73 24.50
N ARG A 341 -14.16 -16.84 23.18
CA ARG A 341 -15.49 -17.07 22.57
C ARG A 341 -16.00 -18.38 23.11
N GLN A 342 -17.15 -18.34 23.83
CA GLN A 342 -17.93 -19.53 24.19
C GLN A 342 -18.46 -20.21 22.95
#